data_ba5e4a3474d98468a61b2c109a683a88
#
_entry.id   ba5e4a3474d98468a61b2c109a683a88
#
_cell.length_a   1.000
_cell.length_b   1.000
_cell.length_c   1.000
_cell.angle_alpha   90.00
_cell.angle_beta   90.00
_cell.angle_gamma   90.00
#
_symmetry.space_group_name_H-M   'P 1'
#
loop_
_entity.id
_entity.type
_entity.pdbx_description
1 polymer ?
#
loop_
_entity_poly.entity_id
_entity_poly.type
_entity_poly.pdbx_seq_one_letter_code
_entity_poly.pdbx_strand_id
1 'polypeptide(L)'
;ISRGKLRLRIRDKIFRNLRVRIIVIIMLAGLVPCLAVFFGIAAYYESRAVELQTAEIQNQCTILCNQFSTYGYLSDTSSEVINANLSQLTDIYNGRVMVIDDQLRVVRDTYDLDEGKTDVSENVIRSMQGETVSYYDRQNHYIEVSTPIPGPENEGIAGVMQASVSTDSIENTITELYTQGGVIIGIAMILLALAGVFAADRVVRPLHRITRAIESVTEGYTDDVLHVETFTETRQMSEAFNKMLGRLKILDESREDFVSNVSHELKTPMTSMKVLADSL
;
A
#
# COMPACT_ATOMS: atom_id res chain seq x y z
N ILE A 1 17.68 7.24 30.95
CA ILE A 1 17.62 5.73 30.91
C ILE A 1 16.19 5.21 31.25
N SER A 2 15.33 5.99 31.93
CA SER A 2 13.99 5.57 32.41
C SER A 2 12.91 5.52 31.31
N ARG A 3 12.89 6.42 30.34
CA ARG A 3 11.83 6.51 29.31
C ARG A 3 11.84 5.35 28.31
N GLY A 4 13.01 4.76 28.01
CA GLY A 4 13.11 3.63 27.08
C GLY A 4 12.58 2.31 27.68
N LYS A 5 12.87 2.04 28.95
CA LYS A 5 12.37 0.84 29.66
C LYS A 5 10.87 0.90 29.90
N LEU A 6 10.30 2.09 30.10
CA LEU A 6 8.84 2.26 30.23
C LEU A 6 8.11 2.01 28.93
N ARG A 7 8.63 2.51 27.79
CA ARG A 7 8.07 2.25 26.45
C ARG A 7 8.12 0.77 26.07
N LEU A 8 9.19 0.06 26.37
CA LEU A 8 9.32 -1.37 26.13
C LEU A 8 8.32 -2.19 26.98
N ARG A 9 8.14 -1.87 28.25
CA ARG A 9 7.16 -2.53 29.13
C ARG A 9 5.70 -2.30 28.71
N ILE A 10 5.37 -1.09 28.24
CA ILE A 10 4.03 -0.76 27.73
C ILE A 10 3.79 -1.52 26.41
N ARG A 11 4.78 -1.56 25.51
CA ARG A 11 4.72 -2.30 24.25
C ARG A 11 4.49 -3.78 24.48
N ASP A 12 5.23 -4.41 25.39
CA ASP A 12 5.08 -5.83 25.70
C ASP A 12 3.73 -6.16 26.36
N LYS A 13 3.18 -5.25 27.17
CA LYS A 13 1.87 -5.44 27.80
C LYS A 13 0.71 -5.26 26.80
N ILE A 14 0.84 -4.34 25.83
CA ILE A 14 -0.14 -4.12 24.76
C ILE A 14 -0.15 -5.30 23.79
N PHE A 15 1.04 -5.78 23.35
CA PHE A 15 1.15 -6.92 22.43
C PHE A 15 0.82 -8.28 23.07
N ARG A 16 0.75 -8.39 24.39
CA ARG A 16 0.23 -9.59 25.10
C ARG A 16 -1.30 -9.69 25.05
N ASN A 17 -2.00 -8.60 24.72
CA ASN A 17 -3.44 -8.63 24.64
C ASN A 17 -3.88 -9.22 23.28
N LEU A 18 -4.58 -10.36 23.31
CA LEU A 18 -5.03 -11.08 22.11
C LEU A 18 -5.87 -10.19 21.17
N ARG A 19 -6.71 -9.29 21.71
CA ARG A 19 -7.50 -8.32 20.92
C ARG A 19 -6.61 -7.45 20.05
N VAL A 20 -5.59 -6.83 20.67
CA VAL A 20 -4.67 -5.93 19.94
C VAL A 20 -3.91 -6.69 18.86
N ARG A 21 -3.51 -7.93 19.16
CA ARG A 21 -2.79 -8.77 18.21
C ARG A 21 -3.63 -9.11 16.98
N ILE A 22 -4.90 -9.45 17.15
CA ILE A 22 -5.83 -9.73 16.06
C ILE A 22 -6.04 -8.47 15.21
N ILE A 23 -6.28 -7.31 15.83
CA ILE A 23 -6.45 -6.03 15.12
C ILE A 23 -5.21 -5.70 14.29
N VAL A 24 -4.02 -5.81 14.88
CA VAL A 24 -2.75 -5.52 14.18
C VAL A 24 -2.52 -6.47 13.00
N ILE A 25 -2.82 -7.77 13.16
CA ILE A 25 -2.68 -8.75 12.08
C ILE A 25 -3.63 -8.41 10.92
N ILE A 26 -4.90 -8.10 11.22
CA ILE A 26 -5.90 -7.73 10.19
C ILE A 26 -5.48 -6.43 9.49
N MET A 27 -5.03 -5.43 10.25
CA MET A 27 -4.53 -4.16 9.69
C MET A 27 -3.34 -4.38 8.76
N LEU A 28 -2.33 -5.15 9.19
CA LEU A 28 -1.16 -5.42 8.37
C LEU A 28 -1.50 -6.26 7.14
N ALA A 29 -2.35 -7.27 7.28
CA ALA A 29 -2.77 -8.13 6.18
C ALA A 29 -3.56 -7.37 5.09
N GLY A 30 -4.29 -6.33 5.47
CA GLY A 30 -5.02 -5.49 4.51
C GLY A 30 -4.19 -4.33 3.97
N LEU A 31 -3.45 -3.63 4.84
CA LEU A 31 -2.73 -2.41 4.47
C LEU A 31 -1.51 -2.67 3.59
N VAL A 32 -0.71 -3.70 3.91
CA VAL A 32 0.54 -3.98 3.17
C VAL A 32 0.28 -4.25 1.68
N PRO A 33 -0.63 -5.16 1.28
CA PRO A 33 -0.93 -5.36 -0.13
C PRO A 33 -1.59 -4.14 -0.78
N CYS A 34 -2.43 -3.39 -0.05
CA CYS A 34 -3.04 -2.16 -0.57
C CYS A 34 -1.98 -1.11 -0.92
N LEU A 35 -1.02 -0.87 -0.04
CA LEU A 35 0.10 0.05 -0.30
C LEU A 35 0.99 -0.45 -1.45
N ALA A 36 1.30 -1.75 -1.49
CA ALA A 36 2.13 -2.32 -2.56
C ALA A 36 1.48 -2.14 -3.95
N VAL A 37 0.17 -2.39 -4.05
CA VAL A 37 -0.59 -2.19 -5.30
C VAL A 37 -0.66 -0.71 -5.65
N PHE A 38 -0.93 0.17 -4.69
CA PHE A 38 -1.02 1.61 -4.92
C PHE A 38 0.29 2.20 -5.45
N PHE A 39 1.42 1.94 -4.79
CA PHE A 39 2.72 2.41 -5.25
C PHE A 39 3.15 1.76 -6.56
N GLY A 40 2.81 0.49 -6.75
CA GLY A 40 3.07 -0.22 -8.02
C GLY A 40 2.31 0.41 -9.20
N ILE A 41 1.02 0.73 -9.02
CA ILE A 41 0.22 1.40 -10.06
C ILE A 41 0.76 2.80 -10.33
N ALA A 42 1.09 3.59 -9.31
CA ALA A 42 1.61 4.94 -9.48
C ALA A 42 2.94 4.95 -10.25
N ALA A 43 3.87 4.06 -9.91
CA ALA A 43 5.16 3.93 -10.61
C ALA A 43 4.99 3.43 -12.05
N TYR A 44 4.09 2.47 -12.27
CA TYR A 44 3.77 1.98 -13.62
C TYR A 44 3.14 3.06 -14.49
N TYR A 45 2.22 3.85 -13.93
CA TYR A 45 1.57 4.95 -14.63
C TYR A 45 2.58 6.01 -15.07
N GLU A 46 3.47 6.45 -14.15
CA GLU A 46 4.52 7.43 -14.47
C GLU A 46 5.38 6.95 -15.66
N SER A 47 5.92 5.74 -15.56
CA SER A 47 6.77 5.17 -16.61
C SER A 47 6.02 5.06 -17.94
N ARG A 48 4.77 4.61 -17.91
CA ARG A 48 3.98 4.42 -19.13
C ARG A 48 3.54 5.74 -19.75
N ALA A 49 3.19 6.73 -18.94
CA ALA A 49 2.81 8.06 -19.43
C ALA A 49 3.98 8.76 -20.13
N VAL A 50 5.18 8.71 -19.54
CA VAL A 50 6.39 9.26 -20.16
C VAL A 50 6.72 8.54 -21.47
N GLU A 51 6.66 7.21 -21.51
CA GLU A 51 6.90 6.42 -22.73
C GLU A 51 5.92 6.79 -23.84
N LEU A 52 4.63 6.86 -23.54
CA LEU A 52 3.60 7.22 -24.52
C LEU A 52 3.75 8.66 -25.03
N GLN A 53 4.01 9.61 -24.14
CA GLN A 53 4.22 11.00 -24.53
C GLN A 53 5.49 11.14 -25.38
N THR A 54 6.57 10.46 -25.02
CA THR A 54 7.81 10.44 -25.81
C THR A 54 7.57 9.91 -27.21
N ALA A 55 6.86 8.78 -27.34
CA ALA A 55 6.55 8.18 -28.63
C ALA A 55 5.66 9.09 -29.51
N GLU A 56 4.70 9.76 -28.88
CA GLU A 56 3.83 10.72 -29.60
C GLU A 56 4.62 11.91 -30.11
N ILE A 57 5.49 12.51 -29.27
CA ILE A 57 6.36 13.63 -29.66
C ILE A 57 7.32 13.20 -30.78
N GLN A 58 7.96 12.02 -30.68
CA GLN A 58 8.82 11.49 -31.73
C GLN A 58 8.08 11.35 -33.06
N ASN A 59 6.84 10.87 -33.02
CA ASN A 59 6.02 10.73 -34.22
C ASN A 59 5.72 12.11 -34.86
N GLN A 60 5.31 13.08 -34.03
CA GLN A 60 5.02 14.45 -34.52
C GLN A 60 6.29 15.12 -35.05
N CYS A 61 7.44 14.98 -34.37
CA CYS A 61 8.73 15.49 -34.88
C CYS A 61 9.11 14.84 -36.19
N THR A 62 8.93 13.53 -36.35
CA THR A 62 9.22 12.83 -37.61
C THR A 62 8.37 13.35 -38.79
N ILE A 63 7.07 13.59 -38.56
CA ILE A 63 6.18 14.14 -39.55
C ILE A 63 6.66 15.55 -39.97
N LEU A 64 6.99 16.41 -39.00
CA LEU A 64 7.50 17.76 -39.27
C LEU A 64 8.85 17.75 -39.98
N CYS A 65 9.79 16.89 -39.58
CA CYS A 65 11.09 16.75 -40.22
C CYS A 65 10.96 16.35 -41.70
N ASN A 66 10.03 15.47 -42.03
CA ASN A 66 9.71 15.13 -43.43
C ASN A 66 9.11 16.32 -44.21
N GLN A 67 8.28 17.15 -43.59
CA GLN A 67 7.79 18.37 -44.17
C GLN A 67 8.92 19.39 -44.38
N PHE A 68 9.84 19.55 -43.43
CA PHE A 68 11.01 20.43 -43.57
C PHE A 68 11.86 20.05 -44.79
N SER A 69 12.12 18.74 -44.96
CA SER A 69 12.82 18.24 -46.14
C SER A 69 12.09 18.54 -47.43
N THR A 70 10.77 18.27 -47.46
CA THR A 70 9.95 18.44 -48.67
C THR A 70 9.83 19.90 -49.11
N TYR A 71 9.73 20.84 -48.18
CA TYR A 71 9.54 22.27 -48.47
C TYR A 71 10.84 23.08 -48.39
N GLY A 72 11.99 22.45 -48.17
CA GLY A 72 13.27 23.15 -48.10
C GLY A 72 13.37 24.17 -46.96
N TYR A 73 12.72 23.90 -45.83
CA TYR A 73 12.54 24.83 -44.70
C TYR A 73 13.88 25.34 -44.12
N LEU A 74 14.93 24.51 -44.12
CA LEU A 74 16.26 24.90 -43.63
C LEU A 74 16.91 26.03 -44.47
N SER A 75 16.53 26.14 -45.74
CA SER A 75 17.00 27.20 -46.64
C SER A 75 16.13 28.48 -46.58
N ASP A 76 14.85 28.33 -46.24
CA ASP A 76 13.91 29.45 -46.10
C ASP A 76 12.90 29.15 -44.98
N THR A 77 13.15 29.75 -43.81
CA THR A 77 12.34 29.61 -42.60
C THR A 77 11.05 30.44 -42.60
N SER A 78 10.72 31.09 -43.70
CA SER A 78 9.55 32.01 -43.82
C SER A 78 8.21 31.29 -44.03
N SER A 79 8.20 29.97 -44.20
CA SER A 79 6.97 29.20 -44.44
C SER A 79 5.95 29.33 -43.29
N GLU A 80 4.84 30.06 -43.53
CA GLU A 80 3.78 30.27 -42.55
C GLU A 80 3.15 28.95 -42.07
N VAL A 81 3.00 27.98 -42.98
CA VAL A 81 2.38 26.68 -42.65
C VAL A 81 3.25 25.89 -41.68
N ILE A 82 4.56 25.86 -41.93
CA ILE A 82 5.51 25.15 -41.03
C ILE A 82 5.62 25.88 -39.70
N ASN A 83 5.72 27.21 -39.71
CA ASN A 83 5.77 27.99 -38.48
C ASN A 83 4.50 27.83 -37.63
N ALA A 84 3.30 27.76 -38.29
CA ALA A 84 2.06 27.46 -37.58
C ALA A 84 2.06 26.07 -36.95
N ASN A 85 2.58 25.04 -37.65
CA ASN A 85 2.69 23.68 -37.08
C ASN A 85 3.69 23.62 -35.93
N LEU A 86 4.80 24.33 -36.01
CA LEU A 86 5.77 24.44 -34.88
C LEU A 86 5.13 25.10 -33.66
N SER A 87 4.40 26.23 -33.90
CA SER A 87 3.70 26.91 -32.81
C SER A 87 2.61 26.01 -32.20
N GLN A 88 1.87 25.28 -33.02
CA GLN A 88 0.86 24.34 -32.54
C GLN A 88 1.47 23.24 -31.67
N LEU A 89 2.60 22.65 -32.08
CA LEU A 89 3.31 21.65 -31.26
C LEU A 89 3.77 22.24 -29.93
N THR A 90 4.33 23.44 -29.95
CA THR A 90 4.76 24.18 -28.77
C THR A 90 3.61 24.45 -27.81
N ASP A 91 2.46 24.88 -28.33
CA ASP A 91 1.27 25.20 -27.52
C ASP A 91 0.63 23.94 -26.91
N ILE A 92 0.50 22.87 -27.71
CA ILE A 92 -0.15 21.61 -27.24
C ILE A 92 0.64 20.97 -26.10
N TYR A 93 1.97 20.94 -26.24
CA TYR A 93 2.84 20.22 -25.30
C TYR A 93 3.54 21.13 -24.30
N ASN A 94 3.23 22.43 -24.28
CA ASN A 94 3.92 23.43 -23.46
C ASN A 94 5.43 23.26 -23.55
N GLY A 95 5.95 23.30 -24.77
CA GLY A 95 7.31 22.96 -25.08
C GLY A 95 8.03 24.00 -25.93
N ARG A 96 9.28 23.76 -26.23
CA ARG A 96 10.16 24.55 -27.09
C ARG A 96 10.68 23.69 -28.22
N VAL A 97 10.69 24.23 -29.43
CA VAL A 97 11.27 23.54 -30.59
C VAL A 97 12.37 24.38 -31.20
N MET A 98 13.51 23.75 -31.42
CA MET A 98 14.65 24.31 -32.14
C MET A 98 14.90 23.50 -33.40
N VAL A 99 15.18 24.21 -34.52
CA VAL A 99 15.61 23.61 -35.77
C VAL A 99 17.07 24.02 -36.00
N ILE A 100 17.90 23.02 -36.21
CA ILE A 100 19.37 23.16 -36.26
C ILE A 100 19.85 22.67 -37.61
N ASP A 101 20.70 23.43 -38.30
CA ASP A 101 21.25 23.09 -39.60
C ASP A 101 22.42 22.08 -39.51
N ASP A 102 22.98 21.72 -40.69
CA ASP A 102 24.15 20.82 -40.81
C ASP A 102 25.45 21.41 -40.26
N GLN A 103 25.47 22.73 -39.98
CA GLN A 103 26.58 23.42 -39.29
C GLN A 103 26.39 23.55 -37.79
N LEU A 104 25.39 22.83 -37.25
CA LEU A 104 25.02 22.88 -35.82
C LEU A 104 24.50 24.27 -35.38
N ARG A 105 24.02 25.10 -36.30
CA ARG A 105 23.49 26.42 -36.01
C ARG A 105 21.96 26.34 -35.86
N VAL A 106 21.42 26.97 -34.84
CA VAL A 106 19.98 27.11 -34.62
C VAL A 106 19.43 28.10 -35.67
N VAL A 107 18.68 27.59 -36.63
CA VAL A 107 18.07 28.41 -37.68
C VAL A 107 16.65 28.87 -37.34
N ARG A 108 15.99 28.15 -36.41
CA ARG A 108 14.69 28.53 -35.86
C ARG A 108 14.57 28.07 -34.40
N ASP A 109 14.04 28.93 -33.56
CA ASP A 109 13.72 28.67 -32.16
C ASP A 109 12.33 29.24 -31.85
N THR A 110 11.39 28.44 -31.39
CA THR A 110 10.03 28.89 -31.08
C THR A 110 9.96 29.88 -29.91
N TYR A 111 11.04 29.97 -29.10
CA TYR A 111 11.15 30.96 -28.02
C TYR A 111 12.02 32.17 -28.40
N ASP A 112 12.59 32.18 -29.57
CA ASP A 112 13.46 33.27 -30.11
C ASP A 112 14.72 33.57 -29.20
N LEU A 113 15.17 32.58 -28.40
CA LEU A 113 16.25 32.77 -27.42
C LEU A 113 17.63 32.44 -27.97
N ASP A 114 17.72 31.43 -28.84
CA ASP A 114 19.01 30.86 -29.27
C ASP A 114 19.19 30.86 -30.80
N GLU A 115 18.35 31.56 -31.58
CA GLU A 115 18.54 31.70 -33.02
C GLU A 115 19.91 32.26 -33.36
N GLY A 116 20.60 31.65 -34.32
CA GLY A 116 21.94 31.98 -34.74
C GLY A 116 23.08 31.47 -33.87
N LYS A 117 22.78 30.87 -32.71
CA LYS A 117 23.78 30.22 -31.86
C LYS A 117 24.12 28.82 -32.36
N THR A 118 25.24 28.28 -31.90
CA THR A 118 25.65 26.91 -32.21
C THR A 118 25.25 25.98 -31.06
N ASP A 119 24.58 24.86 -31.39
CA ASP A 119 24.26 23.81 -30.42
C ASP A 119 25.12 22.56 -30.70
N VAL A 120 25.96 22.21 -29.73
CA VAL A 120 26.84 21.04 -29.76
C VAL A 120 26.46 20.00 -28.71
N SER A 121 25.21 19.98 -28.30
CA SER A 121 24.71 18.99 -27.35
C SER A 121 24.87 17.56 -27.89
N GLU A 122 25.11 16.61 -26.99
CA GLU A 122 25.29 15.19 -27.34
C GLU A 122 24.10 14.65 -28.18
N ASN A 123 22.89 15.02 -27.81
CA ASN A 123 21.67 14.58 -28.48
C ASN A 123 21.61 15.10 -29.94
N VAL A 124 21.99 16.35 -30.16
CA VAL A 124 22.05 16.94 -31.51
C VAL A 124 23.11 16.24 -32.35
N ILE A 125 24.31 16.01 -31.78
CA ILE A 125 25.42 15.34 -32.52
C ILE A 125 24.99 13.91 -32.91
N ARG A 126 24.35 13.14 -32.00
CA ARG A 126 23.87 11.79 -32.31
C ARG A 126 22.76 11.82 -33.38
N SER A 127 21.88 12.80 -33.31
CA SER A 127 20.82 12.96 -34.32
C SER A 127 21.36 13.34 -35.70
N MET A 128 22.47 14.08 -35.79
CA MET A 128 23.20 14.32 -37.04
C MET A 128 23.77 13.04 -37.66
N GLN A 129 23.94 11.97 -36.86
CA GLN A 129 24.35 10.63 -37.33
C GLN A 129 23.18 9.79 -37.80
N GLY A 130 21.95 10.33 -37.76
CA GLY A 130 20.72 9.65 -38.21
C GLY A 130 19.95 8.95 -37.09
N GLU A 131 20.32 9.10 -35.83
CA GLU A 131 19.61 8.52 -34.69
C GLU A 131 18.51 9.47 -34.21
N THR A 132 17.30 8.97 -33.96
CA THR A 132 16.33 9.71 -33.14
C THR A 132 16.64 9.43 -31.66
N VAL A 133 16.98 10.50 -30.94
CA VAL A 133 17.37 10.43 -29.52
C VAL A 133 16.26 11.00 -28.67
N SER A 134 15.92 10.34 -27.57
CA SER A 134 15.01 10.90 -26.57
C SER A 134 15.63 10.82 -25.18
N TYR A 135 15.41 11.85 -24.39
CA TYR A 135 15.91 11.97 -23.04
C TYR A 135 14.81 12.50 -22.12
N TYR A 136 14.59 11.85 -21.00
CA TYR A 136 13.66 12.32 -19.97
C TYR A 136 14.43 12.87 -18.77
N ASP A 137 14.30 14.17 -18.53
CA ASP A 137 14.84 14.82 -17.35
C ASP A 137 13.78 14.89 -16.26
N ARG A 138 13.87 13.96 -15.31
CA ARG A 138 12.96 13.89 -14.19
C ARG A 138 13.09 15.06 -13.20
N GLN A 139 14.28 15.69 -13.14
CA GLN A 139 14.52 16.78 -12.19
C GLN A 139 13.95 18.11 -12.69
N ASN A 140 14.05 18.34 -13.99
CA ASN A 140 13.57 19.57 -14.62
C ASN A 140 12.22 19.41 -15.33
N HIS A 141 11.59 18.21 -15.19
CA HIS A 141 10.25 17.91 -15.67
C HIS A 141 10.04 18.14 -17.17
N TYR A 142 10.99 17.68 -18.01
CA TYR A 142 10.84 17.75 -19.47
C TYR A 142 11.31 16.48 -20.17
N ILE A 143 10.73 16.24 -21.35
CA ILE A 143 11.19 15.25 -22.31
C ILE A 143 11.84 16.03 -23.46
N GLU A 144 13.04 15.66 -23.83
CA GLU A 144 13.75 16.17 -25.00
C GLU A 144 13.80 15.07 -26.06
N VAL A 145 13.43 15.46 -27.27
CA VAL A 145 13.47 14.59 -28.46
C VAL A 145 14.24 15.29 -29.54
N SER A 146 15.32 14.67 -30.01
CA SER A 146 16.11 15.14 -31.15
C SER A 146 15.90 14.20 -32.33
N THR A 147 15.38 14.72 -33.43
CA THR A 147 15.00 13.95 -34.63
C THR A 147 15.77 14.47 -35.83
N PRO A 148 16.44 13.60 -36.61
CA PRO A 148 17.16 14.03 -37.81
C PRO A 148 16.18 14.52 -38.91
N ILE A 149 16.56 15.61 -39.58
CA ILE A 149 15.84 16.13 -40.74
C ILE A 149 16.52 15.56 -41.98
N PRO A 150 15.82 14.71 -42.80
CA PRO A 150 16.44 14.13 -43.98
C PRO A 150 16.76 15.24 -44.99
N GLY A 151 17.86 15.07 -45.70
CA GLY A 151 18.22 15.92 -46.81
C GLY A 151 17.31 15.74 -48.03
N PRO A 152 17.39 16.64 -49.04
CA PRO A 152 16.64 16.49 -50.28
C PRO A 152 16.91 15.13 -50.92
N GLU A 153 15.88 14.49 -51.46
CA GLU A 153 15.94 13.14 -52.08
C GLU A 153 16.47 12.03 -51.12
N ASN A 154 16.44 12.26 -49.79
CA ASN A 154 17.01 11.38 -48.74
C ASN A 154 18.55 11.21 -48.82
N GLU A 155 19.26 12.16 -49.43
CA GLU A 155 20.72 12.18 -49.42
C GLU A 155 21.25 12.82 -48.13
N GLY A 156 21.55 11.99 -47.10
CA GLY A 156 22.14 12.42 -45.85
C GLY A 156 21.17 13.11 -44.87
N ILE A 157 21.72 13.77 -43.87
CA ILE A 157 20.99 14.55 -42.88
C ILE A 157 21.27 16.03 -43.10
N ALA A 158 20.19 16.81 -43.29
CA ALA A 158 20.25 18.23 -43.53
C ALA A 158 20.24 19.07 -42.25
N GLY A 159 19.84 18.47 -41.12
CA GLY A 159 19.74 19.14 -39.84
C GLY A 159 19.08 18.27 -38.77
N VAL A 160 18.78 18.88 -37.63
CA VAL A 160 18.11 18.23 -36.50
C VAL A 160 16.99 19.13 -36.00
N MET A 161 15.85 18.53 -35.73
CA MET A 161 14.78 19.16 -34.96
C MET A 161 14.87 18.66 -33.51
N GLN A 162 15.02 19.57 -32.56
CA GLN A 162 15.03 19.29 -31.14
C GLN A 162 13.76 19.89 -30.51
N ALA A 163 12.98 19.02 -29.88
CA ALA A 163 11.77 19.40 -29.17
C ALA A 163 11.95 19.10 -27.67
N SER A 164 11.82 20.13 -26.83
CA SER A 164 11.84 20.02 -25.38
C SER A 164 10.42 20.28 -24.86
N VAL A 165 9.80 19.30 -24.22
CA VAL A 165 8.36 19.31 -23.89
C VAL A 165 8.17 19.11 -22.40
N SER A 166 7.34 19.94 -21.77
CA SER A 166 7.03 19.81 -20.34
C SER A 166 6.29 18.50 -20.00
N THR A 167 6.64 17.92 -18.87
CA THR A 167 5.92 16.78 -18.27
C THR A 167 5.03 17.18 -17.10
N ASP A 168 4.75 18.48 -16.92
CA ASP A 168 3.92 18.99 -15.82
C ASP A 168 2.53 18.35 -15.78
N SER A 169 1.95 18.03 -16.94
CA SER A 169 0.65 17.36 -17.02
C SER A 169 0.68 15.94 -16.43
N ILE A 170 1.78 15.21 -16.66
CA ILE A 170 2.00 13.88 -16.07
C ILE A 170 2.15 14.01 -14.57
N GLU A 171 2.98 14.95 -14.11
CA GLU A 171 3.24 15.18 -12.68
C GLU A 171 1.98 15.60 -11.93
N ASN A 172 1.19 16.51 -12.49
CA ASN A 172 -0.08 16.92 -11.91
C ASN A 172 -1.04 15.72 -11.78
N THR A 173 -1.11 14.86 -12.79
CA THR A 173 -1.93 13.65 -12.75
C THR A 173 -1.44 12.68 -11.67
N ILE A 174 -0.12 12.50 -11.54
CA ILE A 174 0.49 11.66 -10.49
C ILE A 174 0.16 12.22 -9.11
N THR A 175 0.29 13.53 -8.91
CA THR A 175 -0.02 14.21 -7.65
C THR A 175 -1.51 14.05 -7.29
N GLU A 176 -2.38 14.16 -8.27
CA GLU A 176 -3.82 13.91 -8.09
C GLU A 176 -4.09 12.45 -7.69
N LEU A 177 -3.44 11.48 -8.36
CA LEU A 177 -3.52 10.06 -8.00
C LEU A 177 -3.06 9.81 -6.56
N TYR A 178 -1.96 10.43 -6.12
CA TYR A 178 -1.49 10.32 -4.72
C TYR A 178 -2.50 10.90 -3.73
N THR A 179 -3.11 12.02 -4.07
CA THR A 179 -4.10 12.68 -3.20
C THR A 179 -5.38 11.85 -3.09
N GLN A 180 -5.95 11.44 -4.22
CA GLN A 180 -7.17 10.64 -4.27
C GLN A 180 -6.94 9.24 -3.68
N GLY A 181 -5.82 8.60 -4.03
CA GLY A 181 -5.43 7.31 -3.49
C GLY A 181 -5.18 7.35 -1.98
N GLY A 182 -4.57 8.43 -1.48
CA GLY A 182 -4.38 8.66 -0.04
C GLY A 182 -5.71 8.72 0.72
N VAL A 183 -6.74 9.38 0.17
CA VAL A 183 -8.09 9.42 0.74
C VAL A 183 -8.71 8.02 0.77
N ILE A 184 -8.62 7.27 -0.34
CA ILE A 184 -9.15 5.91 -0.43
C ILE A 184 -8.48 4.99 0.58
N ILE A 185 -7.15 5.05 0.70
CA ILE A 185 -6.38 4.28 1.69
C ILE A 185 -6.78 4.67 3.11
N GLY A 186 -6.99 5.96 3.38
CA GLY A 186 -7.47 6.44 4.68
C GLY A 186 -8.83 5.85 5.06
N ILE A 187 -9.79 5.84 4.14
CA ILE A 187 -11.12 5.23 4.33
C ILE A 187 -10.97 3.72 4.55
N ALA A 188 -10.16 3.04 3.73
CA ALA A 188 -9.91 1.61 3.86
C ALA A 188 -9.29 1.26 5.22
N MET A 189 -8.36 2.08 5.73
CA MET A 189 -7.79 1.90 7.08
C MET A 189 -8.84 1.99 8.19
N ILE A 190 -9.76 2.95 8.11
CA ILE A 190 -10.84 3.08 9.08
C ILE A 190 -11.74 1.85 9.05
N LEU A 191 -12.12 1.39 7.85
CA LEU A 191 -12.96 0.18 7.70
C LEU A 191 -12.25 -1.08 8.21
N LEU A 192 -10.96 -1.24 7.93
CA LEU A 192 -10.14 -2.33 8.43
C LEU A 192 -10.00 -2.29 9.96
N ALA A 193 -9.84 -1.11 10.55
CA ALA A 193 -9.80 -0.95 12.00
C ALA A 193 -11.14 -1.36 12.65
N LEU A 194 -12.26 -0.92 12.10
CA LEU A 194 -13.60 -1.30 12.57
C LEU A 194 -13.83 -2.81 12.44
N ALA A 195 -13.50 -3.40 11.29
CA ALA A 195 -13.58 -4.84 11.06
C ALA A 195 -12.67 -5.61 12.02
N GLY A 196 -11.46 -5.11 12.27
CA GLY A 196 -10.51 -5.69 13.21
C GLY A 196 -11.02 -5.69 14.65
N VAL A 197 -11.62 -4.58 15.10
CA VAL A 197 -12.26 -4.51 16.43
C VAL A 197 -13.41 -5.49 16.54
N PHE A 198 -14.29 -5.52 15.52
CA PHE A 198 -15.43 -6.43 15.50
C PHE A 198 -14.98 -7.91 15.52
N ALA A 199 -14.02 -8.28 14.69
CA ALA A 199 -13.47 -9.64 14.64
C ALA A 199 -12.78 -10.02 15.96
N ALA A 200 -11.98 -9.11 16.53
CA ALA A 200 -11.31 -9.33 17.80
C ALA A 200 -12.31 -9.56 18.96
N ASP A 201 -13.37 -8.77 19.00
CA ASP A 201 -14.44 -8.95 20.01
C ASP A 201 -15.19 -10.28 19.84
N ARG A 202 -15.44 -10.66 18.59
CA ARG A 202 -16.11 -11.92 18.29
C ARG A 202 -15.31 -13.16 18.74
N VAL A 203 -13.99 -13.08 18.70
CA VAL A 203 -13.08 -14.17 19.11
C VAL A 203 -12.77 -14.12 20.60
N VAL A 204 -12.51 -12.95 21.16
CA VAL A 204 -12.01 -12.82 22.54
C VAL A 204 -13.12 -12.90 23.58
N ARG A 205 -14.33 -12.43 23.29
CA ARG A 205 -15.45 -12.46 24.27
C ARG A 205 -15.82 -13.88 24.72
N PRO A 206 -15.96 -14.88 23.82
CA PRO A 206 -16.22 -16.27 24.23
C PRO A 206 -15.13 -16.85 25.14
N LEU A 207 -13.86 -16.59 24.79
CA LEU A 207 -12.72 -17.05 25.61
C LEU A 207 -12.76 -16.47 27.02
N HIS A 208 -13.06 -15.19 27.17
CA HIS A 208 -13.21 -14.58 28.50
C HIS A 208 -14.37 -15.17 29.31
N ARG A 209 -15.47 -15.56 28.66
CA ARG A 209 -16.57 -16.24 29.35
C ARG A 209 -16.13 -17.59 29.91
N ILE A 210 -15.39 -18.37 29.11
CA ILE A 210 -14.85 -19.66 29.56
C ILE A 210 -13.89 -19.48 30.72
N THR A 211 -12.95 -18.50 30.61
CA THR A 211 -11.99 -18.22 31.67
C THR A 211 -12.70 -17.84 32.99
N ARG A 212 -13.70 -16.95 32.93
CA ARG A 212 -14.45 -16.55 34.13
C ARG A 212 -15.22 -17.71 34.74
N ALA A 213 -15.81 -18.60 33.92
CA ALA A 213 -16.50 -19.79 34.43
C ALA A 213 -15.53 -20.74 35.13
N ILE A 214 -14.28 -20.88 34.64
CA ILE A 214 -13.25 -21.67 35.32
C ILE A 214 -12.88 -21.02 36.65
N GLU A 215 -12.71 -19.70 36.72
CA GLU A 215 -12.40 -18.96 37.93
C GLU A 215 -13.52 -19.10 38.99
N SER A 216 -14.80 -19.00 38.59
CA SER A 216 -15.95 -19.13 39.51
C SER A 216 -16.04 -20.51 40.15
N VAL A 217 -15.66 -21.56 39.43
CA VAL A 217 -15.58 -22.93 40.00
C VAL A 217 -14.51 -23.03 41.11
N THR A 218 -13.39 -22.33 40.90
CA THR A 218 -12.29 -22.32 41.90
C THR A 218 -12.68 -21.58 43.18
N GLU A 219 -13.61 -20.62 43.09
CA GLU A 219 -14.15 -19.85 44.23
C GLU A 219 -15.37 -20.51 44.92
N GLY A 220 -15.78 -21.70 44.49
CA GLY A 220 -16.88 -22.46 45.10
C GLY A 220 -18.28 -22.16 44.59
N TYR A 221 -18.42 -21.37 43.51
CA TYR A 221 -19.70 -21.06 42.85
C TYR A 221 -19.88 -21.99 41.65
N THR A 222 -20.80 -23.00 41.73
CA THR A 222 -20.73 -24.12 40.78
C THR A 222 -22.04 -24.58 40.14
N ASP A 223 -23.02 -23.75 39.89
CA ASP A 223 -24.26 -24.26 39.31
C ASP A 223 -24.60 -23.83 37.88
N ASP A 224 -23.76 -22.97 37.25
CA ASP A 224 -24.07 -22.49 35.90
C ASP A 224 -23.39 -23.33 34.81
N VAL A 225 -24.22 -24.03 34.01
CA VAL A 225 -23.78 -24.72 32.79
C VAL A 225 -23.32 -23.68 31.78
N LEU A 226 -22.04 -23.74 31.36
CA LEU A 226 -21.46 -22.83 30.40
C LEU A 226 -22.00 -23.11 28.99
N HIS A 227 -22.71 -22.13 28.40
CA HIS A 227 -23.20 -22.18 27.02
C HIS A 227 -22.44 -21.18 26.15
N VAL A 228 -21.53 -21.67 25.29
CA VAL A 228 -20.77 -20.87 24.33
C VAL A 228 -20.80 -21.56 22.98
N GLU A 229 -21.61 -21.02 22.03
CA GLU A 229 -21.84 -21.63 20.72
C GLU A 229 -21.24 -20.84 19.54
N THR A 230 -20.41 -19.82 19.82
CA THR A 230 -19.95 -18.87 18.79
C THR A 230 -19.06 -19.52 17.72
N PHE A 231 -18.18 -20.43 18.11
CA PHE A 231 -17.30 -21.19 17.23
C PHE A 231 -17.25 -22.65 17.65
N THR A 232 -16.96 -23.56 16.72
CA THR A 232 -16.86 -25.00 16.98
C THR A 232 -15.87 -25.31 18.11
N GLU A 233 -14.73 -24.64 18.10
CA GLU A 233 -13.66 -24.80 19.09
C GLU A 233 -14.12 -24.34 20.50
N THR A 234 -14.79 -23.19 20.59
CA THR A 234 -15.30 -22.68 21.86
C THR A 234 -16.45 -23.50 22.39
N ARG A 235 -17.29 -24.10 21.53
CA ARG A 235 -18.32 -25.05 21.91
C ARG A 235 -17.72 -26.32 22.48
N GLN A 236 -16.71 -26.92 21.83
CA GLN A 236 -16.01 -28.10 22.33
C GLN A 236 -15.35 -27.85 23.69
N MET A 237 -14.74 -26.66 23.88
CA MET A 237 -14.19 -26.25 25.19
C MET A 237 -15.28 -26.15 26.26
N SER A 238 -16.44 -25.56 25.92
CA SER A 238 -17.60 -25.44 26.82
C SER A 238 -18.15 -26.82 27.20
N GLU A 239 -18.30 -27.74 26.26
CA GLU A 239 -18.76 -29.10 26.50
C GLU A 239 -17.76 -29.88 27.39
N ALA A 240 -16.46 -29.79 27.13
CA ALA A 240 -15.42 -30.41 27.93
C ALA A 240 -15.40 -29.86 29.36
N PHE A 241 -15.57 -28.56 29.53
CA PHE A 241 -15.67 -27.91 30.83
C PHE A 241 -16.89 -28.40 31.62
N ASN A 242 -18.08 -28.40 30.99
CA ASN A 242 -19.30 -28.87 31.60
C ASN A 242 -19.20 -30.36 32.03
N LYS A 243 -18.54 -31.20 31.23
CA LYS A 243 -18.27 -32.60 31.60
C LYS A 243 -17.34 -32.73 32.82
N MET A 244 -16.36 -31.84 32.90
CA MET A 244 -15.46 -31.78 34.08
C MET A 244 -16.25 -31.36 35.33
N LEU A 245 -17.08 -30.30 35.22
CA LEU A 245 -17.94 -29.87 36.32
C LEU A 245 -18.86 -30.98 36.83
N GLY A 246 -19.51 -31.72 35.94
CA GLY A 246 -20.37 -32.85 36.34
C GLY A 246 -19.61 -33.93 37.12
N ARG A 247 -18.35 -34.20 36.76
CA ARG A 247 -17.50 -35.13 37.50
C ARG A 247 -17.09 -34.61 38.89
N LEU A 248 -16.77 -33.31 38.97
CA LEU A 248 -16.43 -32.69 40.27
C LEU A 248 -17.65 -32.74 41.21
N LYS A 249 -18.84 -32.47 40.76
CA LYS A 249 -20.08 -32.52 41.54
C LYS A 249 -20.32 -33.94 42.11
N ILE A 250 -20.17 -34.98 41.30
CA ILE A 250 -20.29 -36.37 41.76
C ILE A 250 -19.26 -36.72 42.83
N LEU A 251 -18.01 -36.20 42.68
CA LEU A 251 -16.97 -36.45 43.69
C LEU A 251 -17.28 -35.72 44.99
N ASP A 252 -17.76 -34.48 44.97
CA ASP A 252 -18.14 -33.73 46.17
C ASP A 252 -19.35 -34.37 46.88
N GLU A 253 -20.41 -34.78 46.15
CA GLU A 253 -21.53 -35.52 46.71
C GLU A 253 -21.06 -36.82 47.38
N SER A 254 -20.21 -37.59 46.71
CA SER A 254 -19.64 -38.84 47.29
C SER A 254 -18.81 -38.59 48.54
N ARG A 255 -18.07 -37.45 48.59
CA ARG A 255 -17.30 -37.05 49.76
C ARG A 255 -18.20 -36.65 50.93
N GLU A 256 -19.25 -35.88 50.69
CA GLU A 256 -20.25 -35.52 51.71
C GLU A 256 -20.96 -36.75 52.27
N ASP A 257 -21.39 -37.68 51.42
CA ASP A 257 -21.99 -38.95 51.83
C ASP A 257 -21.03 -39.79 52.67
N PHE A 258 -19.75 -39.85 52.23
CA PHE A 258 -18.74 -40.55 52.99
C PHE A 258 -18.54 -39.92 54.38
N VAL A 259 -18.39 -38.62 54.50
CA VAL A 259 -18.22 -37.91 55.79
C VAL A 259 -19.45 -38.09 56.68
N SER A 260 -20.66 -38.01 56.11
CA SER A 260 -21.91 -38.23 56.84
C SER A 260 -22.01 -39.65 57.39
N ASN A 261 -21.73 -40.66 56.55
CA ASN A 261 -21.76 -42.05 56.94
C ASN A 261 -20.72 -42.38 58.01
N VAL A 262 -19.45 -41.92 57.87
CA VAL A 262 -18.39 -42.09 58.86
C VAL A 262 -18.77 -41.42 60.18
N SER A 263 -19.35 -40.20 60.14
CA SER A 263 -19.81 -39.49 61.32
C SER A 263 -20.93 -40.27 62.07
N HIS A 264 -21.84 -40.88 61.35
CA HIS A 264 -22.92 -41.73 61.90
C HIS A 264 -22.36 -43.00 62.51
N GLU A 265 -21.47 -43.70 61.81
CA GLU A 265 -20.86 -44.94 62.25
C GLU A 265 -19.93 -44.74 63.51
N LEU A 266 -19.26 -43.58 63.63
CA LEU A 266 -18.47 -43.22 64.80
C LEU A 266 -19.31 -42.74 65.96
N LYS A 267 -20.48 -42.13 65.76
CA LYS A 267 -21.33 -41.63 66.85
C LYS A 267 -21.92 -42.76 67.66
N THR A 268 -22.26 -43.91 67.05
CA THR A 268 -22.85 -45.07 67.70
C THR A 268 -21.93 -45.67 68.72
N PRO A 269 -20.65 -46.06 68.47
CA PRO A 269 -19.76 -46.63 69.47
C PRO A 269 -19.31 -45.62 70.56
N MET A 270 -19.18 -44.30 70.17
CA MET A 270 -18.88 -43.25 71.13
C MET A 270 -20.02 -43.04 72.13
N THR A 271 -21.25 -43.13 71.72
CA THR A 271 -22.40 -43.06 72.65
C THR A 271 -22.45 -44.26 73.58
N SER A 272 -22.18 -45.45 73.05
CA SER A 272 -22.11 -46.65 73.86
C SER A 272 -20.98 -46.61 74.89
N MET A 273 -19.79 -46.09 74.51
CA MET A 273 -18.66 -45.89 75.47
C MET A 273 -18.99 -44.85 76.53
N LYS A 274 -19.70 -43.76 76.15
CA LYS A 274 -20.10 -42.75 77.16
C LYS A 274 -21.10 -43.29 78.12
N VAL A 275 -22.10 -44.07 77.71
CA VAL A 275 -23.05 -44.72 78.61
C VAL A 275 -22.33 -45.69 79.56
N LEU A 276 -21.35 -46.44 79.10
CA LEU A 276 -20.51 -47.32 79.96
C LEU A 276 -19.67 -46.53 80.94
N ALA A 277 -19.08 -45.41 80.57
CA ALA A 277 -18.25 -44.56 81.44
C ALA A 277 -19.10 -43.82 82.50
N ASP A 278 -20.36 -43.43 82.17
CA ASP A 278 -21.27 -42.80 83.13
C ASP A 278 -21.94 -43.80 84.11
N SER A 279 -21.74 -45.15 83.91
CA SER A 279 -22.29 -46.21 84.73
C SER A 279 -21.30 -46.81 85.74
N LEU A 280 -20.05 -46.34 85.75
CA LEU A 280 -18.98 -46.65 86.71
C LEU A 280 -18.87 -45.57 87.77
#